data_4e08a50220c849541116214ba039ade8
#
_entry.id   4e08a50220c849541116214ba039ade8
#
_cell.length_a   1.000
_cell.length_b   1.000
_cell.length_c   1.000
_cell.angle_alpha   90.00
_cell.angle_beta   90.00
_cell.angle_gamma   90.00
#
_symmetry.space_group_name_H-M   'P 1'
#
loop_
_entity.id
_entity.type
_entity.pdbx_description
1 polymer ?
#
loop_
_entity_poly.entity_id
_entity_poly.type
_entity_poly.pdbx_seq_one_letter_code
_entity_poly.pdbx_strand_id
1 'polypeptide(L)'
;ALAAPKSTGSWLKNVYDITEDFKYNVSGPVWNGNGEIYFNALAEGIQGIFRASLDLNTASAPEIGADKAGTNPLVAEIAASRHPVWTIERITGEDLWYDFSSPFNIISDEKGTTLYASWCSMNFPSELISVRINGANSAVESGCEVHSTPLRAECNVTSKALTIKQITNENGHLLSQLKDIRTEARMIRTVDGKDMLTWVLYPSDFTPEKVYPAIEICLGGPQGTLSQSWSYRWNYRLMADQGYIVVLPNRRGTTAFGQEWTEQISGDYCGLNIQDYLSAARALKAEPYIQKMAACGASYGGYSVYYLCGVHGDTFDAFIAHAGIFNEEHMYLTTEEMWFPNWDNGGIPDECTFDPRVGTPECPVGPAGDGKTFGGILQSGSPWSTAPKAVRHYANSPHKLVTNWHTPLMVIHGGIDFRVPVDEGMAA
;
A
#
# COMPACT_ATOMS: atom_id res chain seq x y z
N ALA A 1 13.12 1.31 -3.51
CA ALA A 1 14.53 1.32 -3.08
C ALA A 1 15.40 1.75 -4.27
N LEU A 2 16.08 2.90 -4.17
CA LEU A 2 17.12 3.27 -5.12
C LEU A 2 18.35 2.45 -4.73
N ALA A 3 18.61 1.36 -5.43
CA ALA A 3 19.83 0.62 -5.26
C ALA A 3 21.03 1.58 -5.47
N ALA A 4 21.91 1.65 -4.49
CA ALA A 4 23.10 2.48 -4.58
C ALA A 4 23.94 2.02 -5.79
N PRO A 5 24.27 2.90 -6.74
CA PRO A 5 25.05 2.52 -7.89
C PRO A 5 26.43 2.04 -7.46
N LYS A 6 26.85 0.85 -7.85
CA LYS A 6 28.24 0.44 -7.74
C LYS A 6 29.06 1.44 -8.55
N SER A 7 29.64 2.43 -7.87
CA SER A 7 30.11 3.66 -8.46
C SER A 7 31.42 3.50 -9.24
N THR A 8 31.45 4.16 -10.41
CA THR A 8 32.69 4.51 -11.09
C THR A 8 32.98 6.02 -11.10
N GLY A 9 32.23 6.83 -10.34
CA GLY A 9 32.40 8.29 -10.27
C GLY A 9 32.85 8.81 -8.92
N SER A 10 33.86 9.65 -8.91
CA SER A 10 34.53 10.15 -7.68
C SER A 10 33.67 11.02 -6.75
N TRP A 11 32.51 11.50 -7.19
CA TRP A 11 31.59 12.37 -6.43
C TRP A 11 30.53 11.61 -5.62
N LEU A 12 30.37 10.29 -5.85
CA LEU A 12 29.45 9.42 -5.09
C LEU A 12 30.13 8.56 -4.03
N LYS A 13 31.35 8.87 -3.64
CA LYS A 13 32.13 8.03 -2.72
C LYS A 13 31.54 7.83 -1.33
N ASN A 14 30.55 8.64 -0.93
CA ASN A 14 29.96 8.65 0.39
C ASN A 14 28.41 8.58 0.33
N VAL A 15 27.86 7.81 -0.60
CA VAL A 15 26.42 7.53 -0.64
C VAL A 15 26.18 6.17 0.01
N TYR A 16 25.32 6.15 1.01
CA TYR A 16 24.94 4.95 1.76
C TYR A 16 23.44 4.71 1.59
N ASP A 17 23.04 3.46 1.34
CA ASP A 17 21.66 3.05 1.43
C ASP A 17 21.34 2.69 2.89
N ILE A 18 20.61 3.55 3.57
CA ILE A 18 20.23 3.35 4.97
C ILE A 18 19.01 2.44 5.11
N THR A 19 18.38 2.06 4.01
CA THR A 19 17.17 1.25 3.96
C THR A 19 17.36 -0.11 3.28
N GLU A 20 18.61 -0.55 3.05
CA GLU A 20 18.96 -1.77 2.32
C GLU A 20 18.22 -3.00 2.85
N ASP A 21 18.13 -3.14 4.17
CA ASP A 21 17.44 -4.26 4.84
C ASP A 21 15.96 -3.95 5.19
N PHE A 22 15.47 -2.77 4.84
CA PHE A 22 14.12 -2.36 5.18
C PHE A 22 13.14 -2.75 4.07
N LYS A 23 12.23 -3.67 4.36
CA LYS A 23 11.37 -4.31 3.36
C LYS A 23 10.21 -3.46 2.82
N TYR A 24 9.99 -2.24 3.34
CA TYR A 24 8.88 -1.37 2.95
C TYR A 24 9.34 -0.14 2.19
N ASN A 25 8.47 0.41 1.36
CA ASN A 25 8.74 1.66 0.66
C ASN A 25 8.74 2.86 1.61
N VAL A 26 9.80 3.65 1.55
CA VAL A 26 10.00 4.85 2.36
C VAL A 26 9.45 6.08 1.65
N SER A 27 8.80 6.96 2.39
CA SER A 27 8.31 8.25 1.89
C SER A 27 8.51 9.38 2.90
N GLY A 28 8.60 10.62 2.40
CA GLY A 28 8.65 11.85 3.19
C GLY A 28 9.73 11.88 4.27
N PRO A 29 11.03 11.62 3.98
CA PRO A 29 12.07 11.66 4.98
C PRO A 29 12.31 13.09 5.51
N VAL A 30 12.43 13.23 6.83
CA VAL A 30 12.68 14.49 7.53
C VAL A 30 13.86 14.33 8.46
N TRP A 31 14.88 15.14 8.26
CA TRP A 31 16.09 15.14 9.07
C TRP A 31 15.91 15.92 10.37
N ASN A 32 16.31 15.34 11.50
CA ASN A 32 16.21 15.97 12.84
C ASN A 32 17.51 16.70 13.30
N GLY A 33 18.56 16.66 12.50
CA GLY A 33 19.83 17.32 12.87
C GLY A 33 20.72 16.56 13.86
N ASN A 34 20.21 15.55 14.56
CA ASN A 34 20.90 14.78 15.59
C ASN A 34 21.34 13.38 15.13
N GLY A 35 21.53 13.17 13.83
CA GLY A 35 21.81 11.85 13.27
C GLY A 35 20.56 10.97 13.17
N GLU A 36 19.37 11.55 13.22
CA GLU A 36 18.10 10.87 13.10
C GLU A 36 17.34 11.33 11.85
N ILE A 37 16.72 10.40 11.15
CA ILE A 37 15.81 10.66 10.03
C ILE A 37 14.47 10.04 10.36
N TYR A 38 13.41 10.84 10.35
CA TYR A 38 12.04 10.36 10.49
C TYR A 38 11.40 10.26 9.11
N PHE A 39 10.66 9.19 8.87
CA PHE A 39 9.99 8.94 7.58
C PHE A 39 8.73 8.11 7.77
N ASN A 40 7.91 8.05 6.73
CA ASN A 40 6.78 7.14 6.68
C ASN A 40 7.09 5.90 5.87
N ALA A 41 6.48 4.81 6.30
CA ALA A 41 6.36 3.62 5.49
C ALA A 41 5.00 2.96 5.70
N LEU A 42 4.44 2.44 4.62
CA LEU A 42 3.24 1.62 4.66
C LEU A 42 3.66 0.18 4.96
N ALA A 43 3.45 -0.23 6.21
CA ALA A 43 3.89 -1.51 6.73
C ALA A 43 2.70 -2.25 7.34
N GLU A 44 2.49 -3.49 6.91
CA GLU A 44 1.47 -4.39 7.47
C GLU A 44 0.06 -3.80 7.48
N GLY A 45 -0.29 -3.07 6.40
CA GLY A 45 -1.60 -2.46 6.21
C GLY A 45 -1.84 -1.16 6.97
N ILE A 46 -0.80 -0.55 7.55
CA ILE A 46 -0.87 0.72 8.30
C ILE A 46 0.29 1.61 7.91
N GLN A 47 0.02 2.88 7.65
CA GLN A 47 1.06 3.86 7.40
C GLN A 47 1.63 4.37 8.72
N GLY A 48 2.84 3.92 9.07
CA GLY A 48 3.53 4.26 10.30
C GLY A 48 4.61 5.33 10.14
N ILE A 49 4.98 5.97 11.26
CA ILE A 49 6.19 6.79 11.38
C ILE A 49 7.33 5.90 11.85
N PHE A 50 8.45 6.00 11.17
CA PHE A 50 9.70 5.29 11.47
C PHE A 50 10.81 6.27 11.74
N ARG A 51 11.83 5.81 12.46
CA ARG A 51 13.07 6.55 12.72
C ARG A 51 14.24 5.70 12.25
N ALA A 52 15.13 6.26 11.44
CA ALA A 52 16.47 5.76 11.22
C ALA A 52 17.44 6.55 12.10
N SER A 53 18.21 5.86 12.93
CA SER A 53 19.22 6.44 13.81
C SER A 53 20.59 5.92 13.44
N LEU A 54 21.58 6.82 13.39
CA LEU A 54 22.97 6.45 13.17
C LEU A 54 23.59 5.96 14.49
N ASP A 55 24.10 4.72 14.50
CA ASP A 55 24.86 4.21 15.64
C ASP A 55 26.32 4.67 15.56
N LEU A 56 26.64 5.69 16.34
CA LEU A 56 28.00 6.25 16.42
C LEU A 56 28.97 5.37 17.23
N ASN A 57 28.50 4.40 18.03
CA ASN A 57 29.33 3.57 18.88
C ASN A 57 29.98 2.39 18.14
N THR A 58 29.43 2.01 16.97
CA THR A 58 30.01 0.94 16.13
C THR A 58 31.00 1.45 15.09
N ALA A 59 31.11 2.76 14.92
CA ALA A 59 32.10 3.39 14.07
C ALA A 59 33.46 3.37 14.79
N SER A 60 34.32 2.42 14.45
CA SER A 60 35.74 2.50 14.85
C SER A 60 36.37 3.76 14.25
N ALA A 61 36.59 4.79 15.07
CA ALA A 61 37.15 6.06 14.62
C ALA A 61 38.54 5.83 13.98
N PRO A 62 38.75 6.22 12.71
CA PRO A 62 40.12 6.39 12.23
C PRO A 62 40.69 7.63 12.88
N GLU A 63 41.97 7.58 13.25
CA GLU A 63 42.71 8.76 13.70
C GLU A 63 42.63 9.85 12.60
N ILE A 64 41.80 10.85 12.84
CA ILE A 64 41.70 12.01 11.92
C ILE A 64 42.80 12.96 12.33
N GLY A 65 43.82 13.10 11.48
CA GLY A 65 44.78 14.19 11.56
C GLY A 65 44.05 15.54 11.54
N ALA A 66 44.28 16.34 12.54
CA ALA A 66 43.67 17.65 12.71
C ALA A 66 44.08 18.59 11.57
N ASP A 67 43.23 18.73 10.55
CA ASP A 67 43.24 19.91 9.69
C ASP A 67 41.98 19.92 8.81
N LYS A 68 40.97 20.66 9.27
CA LYS A 68 40.05 21.50 8.44
C LYS A 68 38.96 22.11 9.31
N ALA A 69 39.15 23.36 9.67
CA ALA A 69 38.15 24.18 10.30
C ALA A 69 36.94 24.35 9.38
N GLY A 70 35.74 24.02 9.88
CA GLY A 70 34.46 24.40 9.25
C GLY A 70 33.49 23.29 8.88
N THR A 71 33.80 22.03 9.07
CA THR A 71 32.84 20.92 8.83
C THR A 71 32.07 20.58 10.11
N ASN A 72 30.75 20.41 9.97
CA ASN A 72 29.92 19.89 11.06
C ASN A 72 30.55 18.57 11.57
N PRO A 73 30.81 18.43 12.89
CA PRO A 73 31.45 17.23 13.45
C PRO A 73 30.78 15.92 13.06
N LEU A 74 29.46 15.92 12.97
CA LEU A 74 28.65 14.75 12.56
C LEU A 74 28.95 14.32 11.11
N VAL A 75 29.12 15.30 10.19
CA VAL A 75 29.43 15.01 8.77
C VAL A 75 30.86 14.46 8.66
N ALA A 76 31.80 14.94 9.48
CA ALA A 76 33.15 14.43 9.51
C ALA A 76 33.20 12.99 10.07
N GLU A 77 32.38 12.68 11.06
CA GLU A 77 32.29 11.36 11.70
C GLU A 77 31.65 10.32 10.76
N ILE A 78 30.58 10.68 10.06
CA ILE A 78 29.96 9.83 9.02
C ILE A 78 30.93 9.58 7.87
N ALA A 79 31.68 10.60 7.43
CA ALA A 79 32.69 10.47 6.37
C ALA A 79 33.90 9.59 6.77
N ALA A 80 34.14 9.43 8.04
CA ALA A 80 35.27 8.63 8.59
C ALA A 80 34.87 7.15 8.78
N SER A 81 33.60 6.82 8.95
CA SER A 81 33.14 5.43 9.09
C SER A 81 33.12 4.73 7.73
N ARG A 82 33.76 3.57 7.64
CA ARG A 82 33.76 2.78 6.38
C ARG A 82 32.38 2.20 6.06
N HIS A 83 31.54 1.96 7.06
CA HIS A 83 30.15 1.49 6.95
C HIS A 83 29.37 2.00 8.16
N PRO A 84 28.68 3.15 8.06
CA PRO A 84 27.80 3.60 9.13
C PRO A 84 26.67 2.58 9.33
N VAL A 85 26.46 2.16 10.55
CA VAL A 85 25.36 1.27 10.91
C VAL A 85 24.15 2.14 11.27
N TRP A 86 23.06 1.93 10.55
CA TRP A 86 21.78 2.55 10.81
C TRP A 86 20.82 1.56 11.43
N THR A 87 20.11 1.99 12.45
CA THR A 87 19.03 1.22 13.06
C THR A 87 17.72 1.86 12.69
N ILE A 88 16.79 1.08 12.12
CA ILE A 88 15.44 1.53 11.81
C ILE A 88 14.48 0.97 12.85
N GLU A 89 13.68 1.83 13.45
CA GLU A 89 12.63 1.45 14.39
C GLU A 89 11.29 2.09 14.01
N ARG A 90 10.19 1.40 14.30
CA ARG A 90 8.84 1.92 14.17
C ARG A 90 8.50 2.75 15.41
N ILE A 91 8.14 4.02 15.22
CA ILE A 91 7.78 4.94 16.31
C ILE A 91 6.29 4.79 16.66
N THR A 92 5.40 4.77 15.67
CA THR A 92 3.98 4.50 15.92
C THR A 92 3.78 3.00 15.95
N GLY A 93 3.38 2.47 17.12
CA GLY A 93 3.28 1.02 17.36
C GLY A 93 2.31 0.29 16.43
N GLU A 94 2.49 -1.03 16.30
CA GLU A 94 1.65 -1.90 15.48
C GLU A 94 0.19 -1.96 15.97
N ASP A 95 -0.04 -1.72 17.26
CA ASP A 95 -1.37 -1.71 17.89
C ASP A 95 -2.16 -0.43 17.61
N LEU A 96 -1.55 0.57 16.96
CA LEU A 96 -2.19 1.83 16.60
C LEU A 96 -2.76 1.74 15.18
N TRP A 97 -4.02 1.40 15.05
CA TRP A 97 -4.70 1.29 13.76
C TRP A 97 -5.11 2.65 13.19
N TYR A 98 -4.10 3.49 12.94
CA TYR A 98 -4.21 4.80 12.31
C TYR A 98 -3.15 4.94 11.23
N ASP A 99 -3.49 5.63 10.16
CA ASP A 99 -2.51 6.07 9.18
C ASP A 99 -1.95 7.43 9.57
N PHE A 100 -0.63 7.52 9.64
CA PHE A 100 0.11 8.73 9.99
C PHE A 100 0.76 9.36 8.77
N SER A 101 0.75 10.69 8.65
CA SER A 101 1.60 11.37 7.67
C SER A 101 3.06 11.37 8.12
N SER A 102 3.98 11.67 7.19
CA SER A 102 5.34 12.07 7.57
C SER A 102 5.29 13.29 8.49
N PRO A 103 6.18 13.38 9.50
CA PRO A 103 6.29 14.59 10.29
C PRO A 103 6.59 15.79 9.39
N PHE A 104 5.83 16.88 9.56
CA PHE A 104 6.11 18.13 8.85
C PHE A 104 6.91 19.10 9.71
N ASN A 105 7.05 18.83 11.00
CA ASN A 105 7.91 19.55 11.92
C ASN A 105 8.40 18.64 13.06
N ILE A 106 9.62 18.87 13.53
CA ILE A 106 10.25 18.13 14.62
C ILE A 106 10.87 19.14 15.59
N ILE A 107 10.58 18.99 16.86
CA ILE A 107 11.17 19.80 17.93
C ILE A 107 11.79 18.88 18.96
N SER A 108 13.10 19.00 19.14
CA SER A 108 13.85 18.28 20.17
C SER A 108 14.31 19.23 21.27
N ASP A 109 14.13 18.81 22.53
CA ASP A 109 14.58 19.52 23.72
C ASP A 109 15.23 18.51 24.72
N GLU A 110 15.68 18.99 25.88
CA GLU A 110 16.28 18.15 26.94
C GLU A 110 15.32 17.05 27.45
N LYS A 111 14.02 17.17 27.22
CA LYS A 111 12.98 16.22 27.64
C LYS A 111 12.60 15.21 26.57
N GLY A 112 13.14 15.31 25.35
CA GLY A 112 12.91 14.37 24.24
C GLY A 112 12.47 15.04 22.93
N THR A 113 11.95 14.25 22.00
CA THR A 113 11.57 14.69 20.67
C THR A 113 10.05 14.70 20.51
N THR A 114 9.52 15.77 19.95
CA THR A 114 8.10 15.90 19.57
C THR A 114 7.99 16.04 18.06
N LEU A 115 7.25 15.14 17.45
CA LEU A 115 6.92 15.17 16.02
C LEU A 115 5.54 15.80 15.86
N TYR A 116 5.38 16.65 14.85
CA TYR A 116 4.08 17.17 14.41
C TYR A 116 3.74 16.51 13.09
N ALA A 117 2.59 15.84 13.06
CA ALA A 117 2.11 15.06 11.93
C ALA A 117 0.59 15.18 11.82
N SER A 118 -0.01 14.48 10.88
CA SER A 118 -1.44 14.20 10.88
C SER A 118 -1.70 12.72 11.01
N TRP A 119 -2.88 12.36 11.46
CA TRP A 119 -3.37 11.01 11.48
C TRP A 119 -4.80 10.92 10.96
N CYS A 120 -5.19 9.77 10.48
CA CYS A 120 -6.57 9.44 10.13
C CYS A 120 -6.85 7.96 10.37
N SER A 121 -8.12 7.59 10.29
CA SER A 121 -8.52 6.18 10.17
C SER A 121 -9.68 6.05 9.20
N MET A 122 -10.13 4.84 8.92
CA MET A 122 -11.35 4.62 8.15
C MET A 122 -12.59 5.25 8.81
N ASN A 123 -12.50 5.63 10.09
CA ASN A 123 -13.59 6.23 10.86
C ASN A 123 -13.58 7.77 10.88
N PHE A 124 -12.47 8.42 10.61
CA PHE A 124 -12.37 9.89 10.63
C PHE A 124 -11.30 10.41 9.66
N PRO A 125 -11.51 11.61 9.08
CA PRO A 125 -10.54 12.27 8.21
C PRO A 125 -9.32 12.77 8.98
N SER A 126 -8.30 13.23 8.24
CA SER A 126 -7.04 13.69 8.81
C SER A 126 -7.21 14.85 9.79
N GLU A 127 -6.60 14.68 10.98
CA GLU A 127 -6.47 15.70 12.00
C GLU A 127 -4.99 15.88 12.38
N LEU A 128 -4.61 17.08 12.82
CA LEU A 128 -3.25 17.37 13.27
C LEU A 128 -2.99 16.80 14.66
N ILE A 129 -1.79 16.27 14.84
CA ILE A 129 -1.35 15.67 16.09
C ILE A 129 0.07 16.10 16.46
N SER A 130 0.40 15.96 17.75
CA SER A 130 1.77 15.88 18.22
C SER A 130 2.06 14.50 18.77
N VAL A 131 3.20 13.94 18.38
CA VAL A 131 3.71 12.64 18.86
C VAL A 131 4.96 12.91 19.68
N ARG A 132 4.86 12.82 21.01
CA ARG A 132 6.00 12.94 21.91
C ARG A 132 6.63 11.58 22.08
N ILE A 133 7.91 11.47 21.77
CA ILE A 133 8.72 10.29 22.06
C ILE A 133 9.24 10.43 23.48
N ASN A 134 8.78 9.57 24.38
CA ASN A 134 9.10 9.61 25.78
C ASN A 134 10.52 9.08 26.02
N GLY A 135 11.32 9.80 26.81
CA GLY A 135 12.63 9.30 27.25
C GLY A 135 12.47 8.07 28.17
N ALA A 136 13.53 7.29 28.30
CA ALA A 136 13.56 6.03 29.06
C ALA A 136 13.07 6.11 30.52
N ASN A 137 12.98 7.31 31.10
CA ASN A 137 12.61 7.58 32.50
C ASN A 137 11.22 8.22 32.66
N SER A 138 10.38 8.25 31.62
CA SER A 138 9.05 8.87 31.72
C SER A 138 8.07 7.98 32.49
N ALA A 139 7.43 8.52 33.53
CA ALA A 139 6.31 7.86 34.21
C ALA A 139 5.11 7.81 33.27
N VAL A 140 4.48 6.65 33.14
CA VAL A 140 3.30 6.45 32.30
C VAL A 140 2.05 6.77 33.10
N GLU A 141 1.31 7.81 32.70
CA GLU A 141 -0.10 7.95 33.10
C GLU A 141 -0.95 7.01 32.25
N SER A 142 -1.83 6.23 32.89
CA SER A 142 -2.68 5.25 32.23
C SER A 142 -3.61 5.93 31.21
N GLY A 143 -3.34 5.72 29.94
CA GLY A 143 -4.15 6.21 28.82
C GLY A 143 -5.13 5.16 28.30
N CYS A 144 -6.06 5.60 27.49
CA CYS A 144 -7.16 4.86 26.89
C CYS A 144 -6.75 3.55 26.19
N GLU A 145 -7.53 2.48 26.32
CA GLU A 145 -7.34 1.24 25.57
C GLU A 145 -7.50 1.47 24.05
N VAL A 146 -6.52 1.05 23.29
CA VAL A 146 -6.31 1.42 21.88
C VAL A 146 -7.21 0.68 20.88
N HIS A 147 -7.99 -0.31 21.32
CA HIS A 147 -8.72 -1.22 20.44
C HIS A 147 -10.15 -0.82 20.06
N SER A 148 -10.67 0.27 20.58
CA SER A 148 -11.97 0.80 20.17
C SER A 148 -11.83 2.28 19.87
N THR A 149 -12.02 2.63 18.63
CA THR A 149 -11.98 3.98 18.10
C THR A 149 -12.86 4.94 18.89
N PRO A 150 -12.33 5.89 19.63
CA PRO A 150 -13.17 6.99 20.08
C PRO A 150 -13.16 8.08 19.02
N LEU A 151 -14.31 8.35 18.45
CA LEU A 151 -14.59 9.59 17.70
C LEU A 151 -14.60 10.83 18.62
N ARG A 152 -14.05 10.73 19.81
CA ARG A 152 -14.16 11.81 20.82
C ARG A 152 -12.91 12.68 20.84
N ALA A 153 -13.15 13.95 20.82
CA ALA A 153 -12.27 15.10 20.67
C ALA A 153 -11.11 15.26 21.69
N GLU A 154 -10.76 14.25 22.47
CA GLU A 154 -9.69 14.31 23.47
C GLU A 154 -8.93 12.99 23.58
N CYS A 155 -8.58 12.36 22.47
CA CYS A 155 -7.78 11.15 22.53
C CYS A 155 -6.31 11.47 22.72
N ASN A 156 -5.85 11.31 23.96
CA ASN A 156 -4.44 11.17 24.26
C ASN A 156 -4.12 9.67 24.32
N VAL A 157 -3.37 9.18 23.33
CA VAL A 157 -2.83 7.83 23.38
C VAL A 157 -1.46 7.90 24.05
N THR A 158 -1.34 7.25 25.20
CA THR A 158 -0.08 7.22 25.96
C THR A 158 0.37 5.78 26.11
N SER A 159 1.58 5.48 25.62
CA SER A 159 2.29 4.25 25.89
C SER A 159 3.60 4.56 26.65
N LYS A 160 4.33 3.50 27.08
CA LYS A 160 5.67 3.72 27.69
C LYS A 160 6.62 4.47 26.77
N ALA A 161 6.46 4.30 25.45
CA ALA A 161 7.37 4.85 24.44
C ALA A 161 6.93 6.21 23.91
N LEU A 162 5.63 6.49 23.80
CA LEU A 162 5.14 7.71 23.17
C LEU A 162 3.82 8.22 23.76
N THR A 163 3.57 9.52 23.55
CA THR A 163 2.30 10.19 23.85
C THR A 163 1.84 10.90 22.57
N ILE A 164 0.64 10.56 22.10
CA ILE A 164 -0.01 11.22 20.96
C ILE A 164 -1.09 12.13 21.51
N LYS A 165 -1.08 13.39 21.07
CA LYS A 165 -2.11 14.37 21.41
C LYS A 165 -2.68 14.95 20.12
N GLN A 166 -4.00 14.86 19.98
CA GLN A 166 -4.72 15.53 18.89
C GLN A 166 -4.72 17.04 19.11
N ILE A 167 -4.43 17.81 18.07
CA ILE A 167 -4.34 19.27 18.08
C ILE A 167 -5.59 19.90 17.48
N THR A 168 -6.07 19.34 16.35
CA THR A 168 -7.27 19.82 15.65
C THR A 168 -8.43 18.85 15.81
N ASN A 169 -9.65 19.35 15.64
CA ASN A 169 -10.88 18.57 15.64
C ASN A 169 -11.90 19.23 14.69
N GLU A 170 -11.47 19.44 13.46
CA GLU A 170 -12.23 20.22 12.48
C GLU A 170 -13.58 19.57 12.14
N ASN A 171 -13.63 18.24 12.09
CA ASN A 171 -14.83 17.48 11.77
C ASN A 171 -15.57 16.93 12.99
N GLY A 172 -15.13 17.26 14.22
CA GLY A 172 -15.68 16.70 15.44
C GLY A 172 -17.18 16.91 15.62
N HIS A 173 -17.71 18.06 15.19
CA HIS A 173 -19.13 18.39 15.24
C HIS A 173 -20.01 17.50 14.33
N LEU A 174 -19.46 17.02 13.21
CA LEU A 174 -20.11 16.07 12.30
C LEU A 174 -19.96 14.64 12.82
N LEU A 175 -18.74 14.27 13.16
CA LEU A 175 -18.40 12.91 13.60
C LEU A 175 -19.11 12.54 14.91
N SER A 176 -19.34 13.51 15.81
CA SER A 176 -20.10 13.28 17.06
C SER A 176 -21.56 12.87 16.85
N GLN A 177 -22.11 13.09 15.66
CA GLN A 177 -23.45 12.67 15.28
C GLN A 177 -23.52 11.26 14.70
N LEU A 178 -22.36 10.68 14.40
CA LEU A 178 -22.23 9.33 13.85
C LEU A 178 -21.91 8.35 14.97
N LYS A 179 -22.39 7.12 14.82
CA LYS A 179 -22.01 6.02 15.70
C LYS A 179 -20.66 5.46 15.29
N ASP A 180 -19.94 4.89 16.25
CA ASP A 180 -18.67 4.23 15.97
C ASP A 180 -18.87 2.96 15.15
N ILE A 181 -17.96 2.74 14.19
CA ILE A 181 -17.89 1.51 13.40
C ILE A 181 -16.75 0.65 13.93
N ARG A 182 -17.07 -0.58 14.28
CA ARG A 182 -16.06 -1.56 14.64
C ARG A 182 -15.27 -1.95 13.39
N THR A 183 -13.95 -1.81 13.47
CA THR A 183 -12.99 -2.36 12.50
C THR A 183 -12.26 -3.54 13.14
N GLU A 184 -12.02 -4.59 12.39
CA GLU A 184 -11.31 -5.78 12.83
C GLU A 184 -10.23 -6.13 11.80
N ALA A 185 -9.03 -6.51 12.28
CA ALA A 185 -7.97 -7.10 11.47
C ALA A 185 -8.10 -8.62 11.51
N ARG A 186 -8.36 -9.24 10.37
CA ARG A 186 -8.41 -10.71 10.24
C ARG A 186 -7.28 -11.20 9.37
N MET A 187 -6.55 -12.19 9.86
CA MET A 187 -5.59 -12.93 9.06
C MET A 187 -6.29 -14.11 8.40
N ILE A 188 -6.46 -14.01 7.08
CA ILE A 188 -7.14 -15.04 6.28
C ILE A 188 -6.12 -15.89 5.56
N ARG A 189 -6.27 -17.21 5.67
CA ARG A 189 -5.38 -18.18 5.03
C ARG A 189 -5.63 -18.24 3.54
N THR A 190 -4.60 -17.98 2.74
CA THR A 190 -4.64 -18.09 1.28
C THR A 190 -4.54 -19.56 0.83
N VAL A 191 -4.84 -19.83 -0.45
CA VAL A 191 -4.81 -21.19 -1.01
C VAL A 191 -3.44 -21.84 -0.96
N ASP A 192 -2.36 -21.07 -0.96
CA ASP A 192 -0.97 -21.54 -0.82
C ASP A 192 -0.44 -21.44 0.61
N GLY A 193 -1.34 -21.17 1.57
CA GLY A 193 -1.02 -21.25 2.99
C GLY A 193 -0.29 -20.04 3.56
N LYS A 194 -0.36 -18.88 2.92
CA LYS A 194 0.12 -17.60 3.49
C LYS A 194 -0.99 -16.92 4.27
N ASP A 195 -0.64 -16.02 5.18
CA ASP A 195 -1.59 -15.22 5.95
C ASP A 195 -1.78 -13.86 5.28
N MET A 196 -3.03 -13.51 4.96
CA MET A 196 -3.42 -12.28 4.30
C MET A 196 -4.22 -11.40 5.25
N LEU A 197 -3.73 -10.20 5.55
CA LEU A 197 -4.48 -9.21 6.31
C LEU A 197 -5.74 -8.80 5.54
N THR A 198 -6.87 -8.91 6.19
CA THR A 198 -8.17 -8.46 5.69
C THR A 198 -8.82 -7.59 6.75
N TRP A 199 -9.05 -6.31 6.44
CA TRP A 199 -9.85 -5.45 7.30
C TRP A 199 -11.33 -5.77 7.13
N VAL A 200 -12.05 -5.84 8.23
CA VAL A 200 -13.50 -6.06 8.25
C VAL A 200 -14.17 -4.94 9.04
N LEU A 201 -15.06 -4.21 8.39
CA LEU A 201 -15.85 -3.17 9.02
C LEU A 201 -17.28 -3.68 9.24
N TYR A 202 -17.79 -3.47 10.44
CA TYR A 202 -19.14 -3.90 10.83
C TYR A 202 -20.08 -2.70 10.93
N PRO A 203 -21.38 -2.86 10.62
CA PRO A 203 -22.39 -1.85 10.91
C PRO A 203 -22.31 -1.36 12.36
N SER A 204 -22.66 -0.11 12.59
CA SER A 204 -22.61 0.49 13.93
C SER A 204 -23.56 -0.18 14.94
N ASP A 205 -24.59 -0.88 14.47
CA ASP A 205 -25.56 -1.66 15.29
C ASP A 205 -25.33 -3.19 15.14
N PHE A 206 -24.12 -3.60 14.74
CA PHE A 206 -23.80 -5.01 14.55
C PHE A 206 -24.02 -5.83 15.83
N THR A 207 -24.72 -6.95 15.66
CA THR A 207 -24.80 -8.03 16.63
C THR A 207 -24.66 -9.39 15.91
N PRO A 208 -23.99 -10.38 16.51
CA PRO A 208 -23.77 -11.68 15.85
C PRO A 208 -25.05 -12.51 15.67
N GLU A 209 -26.17 -12.12 16.30
CA GLU A 209 -27.48 -12.77 16.20
C GLU A 209 -28.28 -12.34 14.97
N LYS A 210 -27.92 -11.21 14.36
CA LYS A 210 -28.53 -10.74 13.12
C LYS A 210 -27.74 -11.21 11.91
N VAL A 211 -28.39 -11.23 10.76
CA VAL A 211 -27.74 -11.52 9.47
C VAL A 211 -27.60 -10.26 8.64
N TYR A 212 -26.46 -10.14 7.95
CA TYR A 212 -26.10 -8.97 7.17
C TYR A 212 -25.67 -9.34 5.76
N PRO A 213 -25.91 -8.48 4.78
CA PRO A 213 -25.19 -8.56 3.51
C PRO A 213 -23.74 -8.12 3.72
N ALA A 214 -22.82 -8.73 2.99
CA ALA A 214 -21.43 -8.31 2.96
C ALA A 214 -21.02 -7.83 1.57
N ILE A 215 -20.06 -6.92 1.52
CA ILE A 215 -19.46 -6.43 0.28
C ILE A 215 -17.95 -6.51 0.38
N GLU A 216 -17.34 -7.27 -0.52
CA GLU A 216 -15.89 -7.35 -0.66
C GLU A 216 -15.41 -6.31 -1.66
N ILE A 217 -14.37 -5.58 -1.30
CA ILE A 217 -13.77 -4.56 -2.14
C ILE A 217 -12.56 -5.13 -2.87
N CYS A 218 -12.68 -5.21 -4.18
CA CYS A 218 -11.57 -5.49 -5.08
C CYS A 218 -10.78 -4.21 -5.34
N LEU A 219 -9.59 -4.13 -4.76
CA LEU A 219 -8.74 -2.95 -4.85
C LEU A 219 -8.20 -2.76 -6.27
N GLY A 220 -8.32 -1.52 -6.79
CA GLY A 220 -7.66 -1.09 -8.02
C GLY A 220 -6.14 -0.92 -7.86
N GLY A 221 -5.51 -0.53 -8.91
CA GLY A 221 -4.06 -0.37 -8.98
C GLY A 221 -3.49 -1.03 -10.23
N PRO A 222 -2.96 -2.26 -10.19
CA PRO A 222 -3.15 -3.34 -9.23
C PRO A 222 -2.30 -3.26 -7.96
N GLN A 223 -1.18 -2.54 -7.97
CA GLN A 223 -0.37 -2.32 -6.79
C GLN A 223 -0.98 -1.20 -5.94
N GLY A 224 -1.37 -1.51 -4.73
CA GLY A 224 -1.99 -0.59 -3.80
C GLY A 224 -2.27 -1.26 -2.46
N THR A 225 -2.72 -0.53 -1.46
CA THR A 225 -2.99 -1.07 -0.11
C THR A 225 -4.30 -0.54 0.43
N LEU A 226 -5.07 -1.43 1.04
CA LEU A 226 -6.20 -1.08 1.88
C LEU A 226 -5.65 -0.89 3.31
N SER A 227 -5.37 0.37 3.65
CA SER A 227 -4.87 0.79 4.96
C SER A 227 -5.98 1.41 5.79
N GLN A 228 -5.64 2.04 6.90
CA GLN A 228 -6.59 2.81 7.72
C GLN A 228 -6.92 4.21 7.15
N SER A 229 -6.60 4.46 5.88
CA SER A 229 -6.80 5.76 5.26
C SER A 229 -8.27 6.15 5.16
N TRP A 230 -8.55 7.44 5.44
CA TRP A 230 -9.85 8.03 5.13
C TRP A 230 -9.95 8.34 3.63
N SER A 231 -11.06 7.96 3.01
CA SER A 231 -11.35 8.31 1.63
C SER A 231 -12.72 8.95 1.50
N TYR A 232 -12.80 10.10 0.84
CA TYR A 232 -14.08 10.72 0.49
C TYR A 232 -14.72 10.06 -0.75
N ARG A 233 -13.94 9.42 -1.58
CA ARG A 233 -14.40 8.74 -2.79
C ARG A 233 -14.86 7.31 -2.50
N TRP A 234 -14.06 6.54 -1.75
CA TRP A 234 -14.32 5.17 -1.35
C TRP A 234 -14.43 5.11 0.17
N ASN A 235 -15.54 5.61 0.70
CA ASN A 235 -15.76 5.66 2.14
C ASN A 235 -16.39 4.34 2.61
N TYR A 236 -15.56 3.46 3.11
CA TYR A 236 -15.99 2.13 3.61
C TYR A 236 -16.88 2.24 4.84
N ARG A 237 -16.67 3.26 5.66
CA ARG A 237 -17.55 3.56 6.79
C ARG A 237 -18.99 3.81 6.32
N LEU A 238 -19.17 4.60 5.26
CA LEU A 238 -20.50 4.87 4.71
C LEU A 238 -21.19 3.60 4.25
N MET A 239 -20.45 2.66 3.64
CA MET A 239 -20.99 1.35 3.25
C MET A 239 -21.40 0.54 4.47
N ALA A 240 -20.60 0.53 5.54
CA ALA A 240 -20.94 -0.16 6.78
C ALA A 240 -22.14 0.49 7.48
N ASP A 241 -22.25 1.82 7.50
CA ASP A 241 -23.42 2.54 8.05
C ASP A 241 -24.73 2.25 7.29
N GLN A 242 -24.65 1.80 6.02
CA GLN A 242 -25.79 1.31 5.26
C GLN A 242 -26.18 -0.14 5.58
N GLY A 243 -25.52 -0.76 6.55
CA GLY A 243 -25.86 -2.10 7.02
C GLY A 243 -25.06 -3.22 6.34
N TYR A 244 -24.00 -2.91 5.61
CA TYR A 244 -23.11 -3.92 5.02
C TYR A 244 -21.94 -4.26 5.95
N ILE A 245 -21.56 -5.53 6.00
CA ILE A 245 -20.22 -5.89 6.47
C ILE A 245 -19.26 -5.68 5.30
N VAL A 246 -18.26 -4.80 5.48
CA VAL A 246 -17.31 -4.45 4.41
C VAL A 246 -16.03 -5.23 4.59
N VAL A 247 -15.61 -5.94 3.55
CA VAL A 247 -14.46 -6.85 3.55
C VAL A 247 -13.38 -6.29 2.64
N LEU A 248 -12.20 -6.04 3.19
CA LEU A 248 -11.10 -5.32 2.55
C LEU A 248 -9.82 -6.16 2.54
N PRO A 249 -9.70 -7.14 1.62
CA PRO A 249 -8.54 -8.02 1.59
C PRO A 249 -7.31 -7.33 0.99
N ASN A 250 -6.18 -7.42 1.68
CA ASN A 250 -4.88 -7.00 1.18
C ASN A 250 -4.21 -8.15 0.39
N ARG A 251 -4.82 -8.50 -0.72
CA ARG A 251 -4.40 -9.58 -1.61
C ARG A 251 -3.00 -9.32 -2.20
N ARG A 252 -2.40 -10.30 -2.85
CA ARG A 252 -1.14 -10.14 -3.60
C ARG A 252 -1.19 -8.96 -4.57
N GLY A 253 -0.06 -8.23 -4.68
CA GLY A 253 0.02 -6.93 -5.32
C GLY A 253 -0.09 -5.75 -4.34
N THR A 254 -0.44 -6.01 -3.08
CA THR A 254 -0.48 -4.99 -2.03
C THR A 254 0.93 -4.61 -1.60
N THR A 255 1.21 -3.29 -1.51
CA THR A 255 2.57 -2.76 -1.30
C THR A 255 3.06 -2.78 0.15
N ALA A 256 2.21 -3.12 1.11
CA ALA A 256 2.51 -3.04 2.54
C ALA A 256 3.12 -4.30 3.16
N PHE A 257 3.36 -5.36 2.37
CA PHE A 257 3.78 -6.68 2.89
C PHE A 257 5.11 -7.16 2.30
N GLY A 258 5.91 -6.23 1.80
CA GLY A 258 7.20 -6.47 1.18
C GLY A 258 7.12 -6.62 -0.34
N GLN A 259 8.31 -6.58 -0.96
CA GLN A 259 8.44 -6.56 -2.41
C GLN A 259 7.92 -7.85 -3.07
N GLU A 260 8.25 -9.01 -2.48
CA GLU A 260 7.78 -10.31 -2.98
C GLU A 260 6.25 -10.37 -3.09
N TRP A 261 5.52 -9.90 -2.07
CA TRP A 261 4.05 -9.88 -2.08
C TRP A 261 3.51 -8.93 -3.15
N THR A 262 4.16 -7.80 -3.33
CA THR A 262 3.79 -6.78 -4.32
C THR A 262 3.98 -7.28 -5.74
N GLU A 263 5.12 -7.92 -6.04
CA GLU A 263 5.49 -8.33 -7.40
C GLU A 263 4.73 -9.54 -7.92
N GLN A 264 4.13 -10.35 -7.04
CA GLN A 264 3.39 -11.54 -7.43
C GLN A 264 2.16 -11.28 -8.31
N ILE A 265 1.73 -10.03 -8.44
CA ILE A 265 0.62 -9.66 -9.33
C ILE A 265 1.10 -9.27 -10.73
N SER A 266 2.33 -8.80 -10.87
CA SER A 266 2.86 -8.32 -12.15
C SER A 266 3.00 -9.44 -13.16
N GLY A 267 2.28 -9.31 -14.29
CA GLY A 267 2.17 -10.34 -15.32
C GLY A 267 1.30 -11.54 -14.96
N ASP A 268 0.54 -11.45 -13.86
CA ASP A 268 -0.37 -12.51 -13.42
C ASP A 268 -1.65 -11.96 -12.76
N TYR A 269 -2.37 -11.09 -13.46
CA TYR A 269 -3.58 -10.45 -12.97
C TYR A 269 -4.72 -11.43 -12.66
N CYS A 270 -4.71 -12.59 -13.26
CA CYS A 270 -5.72 -13.64 -13.11
C CYS A 270 -5.30 -14.78 -12.16
N GLY A 271 -4.16 -14.64 -11.48
CA GLY A 271 -3.54 -15.71 -10.71
C GLY A 271 -3.96 -15.79 -9.24
N LEU A 272 -2.95 -15.88 -8.38
CA LEU A 272 -3.17 -16.07 -6.94
C LEU A 272 -3.92 -14.91 -6.27
N ASN A 273 -3.80 -13.68 -6.80
CA ASN A 273 -4.55 -12.52 -6.32
C ASN A 273 -6.08 -12.71 -6.44
N ILE A 274 -6.57 -13.39 -7.49
CA ILE A 274 -7.99 -13.75 -7.62
C ILE A 274 -8.37 -14.82 -6.60
N GLN A 275 -7.48 -15.77 -6.33
CA GLN A 275 -7.69 -16.78 -5.28
C GLN A 275 -7.69 -16.18 -3.87
N ASP A 276 -6.93 -15.10 -3.67
CA ASP A 276 -6.91 -14.35 -2.41
C ASP A 276 -8.28 -13.69 -2.13
N TYR A 277 -8.90 -13.05 -3.13
CA TYR A 277 -10.29 -12.55 -3.03
C TYR A 277 -11.27 -13.67 -2.70
N LEU A 278 -11.21 -14.78 -3.42
CA LEU A 278 -12.07 -15.93 -3.15
C LEU A 278 -11.85 -16.52 -1.76
N SER A 279 -10.62 -16.50 -1.25
CA SER A 279 -10.31 -16.97 0.10
C SER A 279 -10.94 -16.07 1.16
N ALA A 280 -10.83 -14.75 0.99
CA ALA A 280 -11.45 -13.77 1.88
C ALA A 280 -12.98 -13.90 1.87
N ALA A 281 -13.60 -13.90 0.69
CA ALA A 281 -15.04 -14.04 0.55
C ALA A 281 -15.57 -15.33 1.19
N ARG A 282 -14.94 -16.47 0.94
CA ARG A 282 -15.35 -17.77 1.50
C ARG A 282 -15.20 -17.82 3.01
N ALA A 283 -14.11 -17.27 3.55
CA ALA A 283 -13.89 -17.21 4.99
C ALA A 283 -14.96 -16.38 5.69
N LEU A 284 -15.32 -15.22 5.11
CA LEU A 284 -16.37 -14.37 5.66
C LEU A 284 -17.78 -14.96 5.44
N LYS A 285 -18.05 -15.56 4.28
CA LYS A 285 -19.35 -16.19 3.98
C LYS A 285 -19.65 -17.41 4.89
N ALA A 286 -18.62 -17.99 5.50
CA ALA A 286 -18.78 -19.05 6.48
C ALA A 286 -19.28 -18.56 7.86
N GLU A 287 -19.24 -17.24 8.11
CA GLU A 287 -19.75 -16.66 9.35
C GLU A 287 -21.27 -16.71 9.40
N PRO A 288 -21.87 -17.09 10.54
CA PRO A 288 -23.33 -17.29 10.65
C PRO A 288 -24.15 -16.02 10.45
N TYR A 289 -23.53 -14.87 10.58
CA TYR A 289 -24.16 -13.56 10.42
C TYR A 289 -24.02 -12.99 8.99
N ILE A 290 -23.39 -13.70 8.03
CA ILE A 290 -23.33 -13.27 6.62
C ILE A 290 -24.26 -14.14 5.77
N GLN A 291 -25.28 -13.50 5.16
CA GLN A 291 -26.26 -14.17 4.32
C GLN A 291 -25.95 -14.06 2.84
N LYS A 292 -25.54 -12.89 2.39
CA LYS A 292 -25.26 -12.55 0.99
C LYS A 292 -23.89 -11.90 0.88
N MET A 293 -23.16 -12.19 -0.19
CA MET A 293 -21.85 -11.63 -0.46
C MET A 293 -21.82 -11.00 -1.85
N ALA A 294 -21.47 -9.72 -1.92
CA ALA A 294 -21.21 -9.05 -3.19
C ALA A 294 -19.72 -8.71 -3.33
N ALA A 295 -19.23 -8.52 -4.54
CA ALA A 295 -17.93 -7.91 -4.79
C ALA A 295 -18.07 -6.61 -5.57
N CYS A 296 -17.28 -5.60 -5.20
CA CYS A 296 -17.25 -4.30 -5.84
C CYS A 296 -15.80 -3.86 -6.07
N GLY A 297 -15.51 -3.30 -7.24
CA GLY A 297 -14.16 -2.83 -7.53
C GLY A 297 -14.11 -1.85 -8.70
N ALA A 298 -13.05 -1.05 -8.74
CA ALA A 298 -12.83 -0.06 -9.78
C ALA A 298 -11.47 -0.24 -10.46
N SER A 299 -11.39 0.17 -11.76
CA SER A 299 -10.14 0.08 -12.53
C SER A 299 -9.66 -1.37 -12.61
N TYR A 300 -8.44 -1.69 -12.21
CA TYR A 300 -8.00 -3.08 -12.03
C TYR A 300 -8.93 -3.86 -11.06
N GLY A 301 -9.51 -3.21 -10.04
CA GLY A 301 -10.52 -3.84 -9.18
C GLY A 301 -11.81 -4.21 -9.95
N GLY A 302 -12.18 -3.42 -10.96
CA GLY A 302 -13.26 -3.74 -11.90
C GLY A 302 -12.89 -4.90 -12.82
N TYR A 303 -11.64 -5.00 -13.29
CA TYR A 303 -11.11 -6.21 -13.93
C TYR A 303 -11.30 -7.43 -13.05
N SER A 304 -10.90 -7.32 -11.76
CA SER A 304 -11.03 -8.42 -10.80
C SER A 304 -12.48 -8.86 -10.65
N VAL A 305 -13.42 -7.90 -10.59
CA VAL A 305 -14.87 -8.17 -10.55
C VAL A 305 -15.33 -8.91 -11.78
N TYR A 306 -14.99 -8.45 -13.00
CA TYR A 306 -15.33 -9.14 -14.24
C TYR A 306 -14.74 -10.56 -14.31
N TYR A 307 -13.49 -10.71 -13.87
CA TYR A 307 -12.85 -12.01 -13.85
C TYR A 307 -13.52 -12.96 -12.85
N LEU A 308 -13.82 -12.46 -11.63
CA LEU A 308 -14.54 -13.20 -10.60
C LEU A 308 -15.92 -13.66 -11.08
N CYS A 309 -16.64 -12.85 -11.87
CA CYS A 309 -17.93 -13.27 -12.47
C CYS A 309 -17.82 -14.61 -13.21
N GLY A 310 -16.68 -14.91 -13.80
CA GLY A 310 -16.45 -16.14 -14.56
C GLY A 310 -15.90 -17.33 -13.78
N VAL A 311 -15.41 -17.10 -12.52
CA VAL A 311 -14.66 -18.14 -11.79
C VAL A 311 -15.10 -18.36 -10.34
N HIS A 312 -16.04 -17.55 -9.80
CA HIS A 312 -16.37 -17.59 -8.37
C HIS A 312 -17.19 -18.81 -7.91
N GLY A 313 -17.80 -19.56 -8.85
CA GLY A 313 -18.81 -20.58 -8.50
C GLY A 313 -20.02 -19.92 -7.83
N ASP A 314 -20.33 -20.34 -6.59
CA ASP A 314 -21.45 -19.81 -5.79
C ASP A 314 -20.99 -18.86 -4.67
N THR A 315 -19.75 -18.31 -4.77
CA THR A 315 -19.20 -17.48 -3.70
C THR A 315 -19.90 -16.13 -3.59
N PHE A 316 -20.19 -15.47 -4.71
CA PHE A 316 -20.81 -14.15 -4.74
C PHE A 316 -22.26 -14.19 -5.25
N ASP A 317 -23.10 -13.34 -4.69
CA ASP A 317 -24.53 -13.19 -5.03
C ASP A 317 -24.78 -11.98 -5.96
N ALA A 318 -23.85 -11.03 -6.04
CA ALA A 318 -23.92 -9.86 -6.91
C ALA A 318 -22.52 -9.25 -7.14
N PHE A 319 -22.40 -8.50 -8.24
CA PHE A 319 -21.18 -7.81 -8.61
C PHE A 319 -21.43 -6.35 -9.00
N ILE A 320 -20.46 -5.47 -8.69
CA ILE A 320 -20.45 -4.07 -9.10
C ILE A 320 -19.08 -3.76 -9.69
N ALA A 321 -18.99 -3.57 -11.00
CA ALA A 321 -17.77 -3.16 -11.69
C ALA A 321 -17.84 -1.67 -12.03
N HIS A 322 -16.90 -0.89 -11.51
CA HIS A 322 -16.78 0.54 -11.77
C HIS A 322 -15.54 0.80 -12.62
N ALA A 323 -15.71 1.37 -13.82
CA ALA A 323 -14.62 1.66 -14.75
C ALA A 323 -13.63 0.49 -14.86
N GLY A 324 -14.16 -0.74 -15.04
CA GLY A 324 -13.37 -1.97 -15.04
C GLY A 324 -12.84 -2.31 -16.42
N ILE A 325 -11.68 -2.98 -16.45
CA ILE A 325 -11.08 -3.51 -17.68
C ILE A 325 -11.76 -4.83 -18.02
N PHE A 326 -12.48 -4.85 -19.14
CA PHE A 326 -13.20 -6.02 -19.62
C PHE A 326 -12.42 -6.80 -20.68
N ASN A 327 -11.82 -6.06 -21.63
CA ASN A 327 -11.04 -6.62 -22.71
C ASN A 327 -9.63 -6.02 -22.73
N GLU A 328 -8.65 -6.76 -22.25
CA GLU A 328 -7.27 -6.31 -22.13
C GLU A 328 -6.61 -5.94 -23.48
N GLU A 329 -7.01 -6.58 -24.58
CA GLU A 329 -6.51 -6.25 -25.91
C GLU A 329 -7.01 -4.87 -26.37
N HIS A 330 -8.29 -4.60 -26.14
CA HIS A 330 -8.88 -3.30 -26.42
C HIS A 330 -8.33 -2.21 -25.50
N MET A 331 -8.23 -2.51 -24.20
CA MET A 331 -7.62 -1.62 -23.21
C MET A 331 -6.23 -1.16 -23.62
N TYR A 332 -5.37 -2.09 -24.07
CA TYR A 332 -4.01 -1.76 -24.52
C TYR A 332 -4.02 -0.74 -25.67
N LEU A 333 -4.96 -0.84 -26.60
CA LEU A 333 -5.02 -0.01 -27.80
C LEU A 333 -5.62 1.38 -27.55
N THR A 334 -6.32 1.59 -26.45
CA THR A 334 -7.17 2.77 -26.22
C THR A 334 -6.84 3.55 -24.94
N THR A 335 -6.09 2.97 -24.00
CA THR A 335 -5.71 3.64 -22.76
C THR A 335 -4.69 4.77 -22.97
N GLU A 336 -4.79 5.81 -22.17
CA GLU A 336 -3.73 6.84 -22.06
C GLU A 336 -2.46 6.32 -21.37
N GLU A 337 -2.57 5.22 -20.59
CA GLU A 337 -1.49 4.62 -19.81
C GLU A 337 -0.82 3.43 -20.51
N MET A 338 -0.58 3.51 -21.81
CA MET A 338 0.05 2.41 -22.57
C MET A 338 1.39 1.94 -21.98
N TRP A 339 2.11 2.82 -21.27
CA TRP A 339 3.34 2.47 -20.57
C TRP A 339 3.12 1.40 -19.50
N PHE A 340 1.94 1.40 -18.83
CA PHE A 340 1.64 0.54 -17.71
C PHE A 340 1.58 -0.96 -18.11
N PRO A 341 0.74 -1.39 -19.09
CA PRO A 341 0.72 -2.78 -19.53
C PRO A 341 2.06 -3.23 -20.14
N ASN A 342 2.80 -2.35 -20.79
CA ASN A 342 4.13 -2.69 -21.31
C ASN A 342 5.11 -2.99 -20.18
N TRP A 343 5.08 -2.24 -19.09
CA TRP A 343 5.94 -2.45 -17.95
C TRP A 343 5.51 -3.67 -17.13
N ASP A 344 4.23 -3.76 -16.79
CA ASP A 344 3.74 -4.74 -15.83
C ASP A 344 3.58 -6.15 -16.45
N ASN A 345 3.14 -6.24 -17.70
CA ASN A 345 2.90 -7.50 -18.39
C ASN A 345 4.06 -7.94 -19.31
N GLY A 346 4.85 -7.02 -19.81
CA GLY A 346 6.01 -7.31 -20.63
C GLY A 346 7.26 -7.42 -19.79
N GLY A 347 7.52 -6.38 -19.05
CA GLY A 347 8.73 -6.23 -18.25
C GLY A 347 10.00 -6.15 -19.09
N ILE A 348 11.10 -5.98 -18.39
CA ILE A 348 12.44 -6.16 -18.95
C ILE A 348 12.72 -7.67 -18.89
N PRO A 349 13.09 -8.34 -19.99
CA PRO A 349 13.49 -9.74 -19.92
C PRO A 349 14.55 -9.95 -18.85
N ASP A 350 14.51 -11.09 -18.14
CA ASP A 350 15.45 -11.41 -17.05
C ASP A 350 16.93 -11.32 -17.47
N GLU A 351 17.20 -11.39 -18.78
CA GLU A 351 18.52 -11.26 -19.38
C GLU A 351 18.95 -9.80 -19.60
N CYS A 352 18.07 -8.83 -19.33
CA CYS A 352 18.32 -7.41 -19.54
C CYS A 352 18.59 -6.70 -18.23
N THR A 353 19.67 -5.94 -18.15
CA THR A 353 19.93 -5.04 -17.03
C THR A 353 19.43 -3.65 -17.37
N PHE A 354 18.56 -3.11 -16.51
CA PHE A 354 18.13 -1.71 -16.60
C PHE A 354 19.10 -0.83 -15.81
N ASP A 355 19.82 0.04 -16.51
CA ASP A 355 20.57 1.12 -15.87
C ASP A 355 19.75 2.43 -15.97
N PRO A 356 19.11 2.88 -14.85
CA PRO A 356 18.30 4.09 -14.87
C PRO A 356 19.09 5.37 -15.20
N ARG A 357 20.42 5.33 -15.15
CA ARG A 357 21.28 6.47 -15.48
C ARG A 357 21.49 6.63 -16.99
N VAL A 358 21.38 5.55 -17.73
CA VAL A 358 21.58 5.53 -19.19
C VAL A 358 20.24 5.65 -19.91
N GLY A 359 19.12 5.39 -19.22
CA GLY A 359 17.77 5.48 -19.77
C GLY A 359 17.42 4.42 -20.83
N THR A 360 18.33 3.50 -21.10
CA THR A 360 18.16 2.40 -22.05
C THR A 360 18.65 1.10 -21.42
N PRO A 361 17.85 0.02 -21.42
CA PRO A 361 18.34 -1.27 -20.99
C PRO A 361 19.34 -1.84 -22.03
N GLU A 362 20.44 -2.35 -21.55
CA GLU A 362 21.30 -3.21 -22.35
C GLU A 362 20.73 -4.62 -22.37
N CYS A 363 20.00 -4.96 -23.44
CA CYS A 363 19.51 -6.31 -23.68
C CYS A 363 20.44 -7.02 -24.69
N PRO A 364 20.97 -8.19 -24.33
CA PRO A 364 21.90 -8.89 -25.22
C PRO A 364 21.29 -9.43 -26.50
N VAL A 365 19.99 -9.73 -26.53
CA VAL A 365 19.36 -10.33 -27.74
C VAL A 365 17.84 -10.13 -27.76
N GLY A 366 17.33 -9.62 -28.86
CA GLY A 366 15.91 -9.71 -29.18
C GLY A 366 15.73 -9.88 -30.69
N PRO A 367 15.17 -10.99 -31.18
CA PRO A 367 14.94 -11.17 -32.61
C PRO A 367 13.82 -10.29 -33.17
N ALA A 368 13.01 -9.66 -32.32
CA ALA A 368 11.97 -8.73 -32.76
C ALA A 368 12.42 -7.26 -32.71
N GLY A 369 13.67 -7.07 -32.58
CA GLY A 369 14.37 -5.81 -32.54
C GLY A 369 15.72 -6.11 -31.94
N ASP A 370 16.66 -5.40 -32.28
CA ASP A 370 18.02 -5.51 -31.76
C ASP A 370 18.13 -5.37 -30.23
N GLY A 371 17.03 -5.51 -29.48
CA GLY A 371 16.95 -5.42 -28.01
C GLY A 371 17.51 -4.11 -27.43
N LYS A 372 17.99 -3.25 -28.29
CA LYS A 372 18.68 -2.01 -27.95
C LYS A 372 17.82 -0.77 -28.15
N THR A 373 16.66 -0.94 -28.78
CA THR A 373 15.78 0.20 -29.02
C THR A 373 14.71 0.29 -27.94
N PHE A 374 14.53 1.48 -27.42
CA PHE A 374 13.47 1.83 -26.50
C PHE A 374 12.07 1.37 -26.99
N GLY A 375 11.86 1.30 -28.32
CA GLY A 375 10.63 0.78 -28.93
C GLY A 375 10.36 -0.70 -28.66
N GLY A 376 11.37 -1.55 -28.56
CA GLY A 376 11.20 -2.98 -28.26
C GLY A 376 10.67 -3.23 -26.84
N ILE A 377 11.10 -2.41 -25.89
CA ILE A 377 10.65 -2.49 -24.50
C ILE A 377 9.26 -1.89 -24.34
N LEU A 378 8.98 -0.77 -25.02
CA LEU A 378 7.67 -0.12 -25.01
C LEU A 378 6.53 -1.02 -25.50
N GLN A 379 6.82 -2.08 -26.24
CA GLN A 379 5.82 -3.00 -26.76
C GLN A 379 5.91 -4.41 -26.19
N SER A 380 6.77 -4.63 -25.19
CA SER A 380 6.97 -5.96 -24.61
C SER A 380 5.70 -6.55 -23.97
N GLY A 381 4.82 -5.70 -23.44
CA GLY A 381 3.52 -6.09 -22.89
C GLY A 381 2.35 -5.97 -23.87
N SER A 382 2.57 -5.83 -25.17
CA SER A 382 1.53 -5.69 -26.19
C SER A 382 0.77 -7.00 -26.46
N PRO A 383 -0.44 -6.92 -27.06
CA PRO A 383 -1.21 -8.11 -27.47
C PRO A 383 -0.49 -9.01 -28.50
N TRP A 384 0.43 -8.46 -29.26
CA TRP A 384 1.25 -9.20 -30.25
C TRP A 384 2.60 -9.64 -29.71
N SER A 385 2.88 -9.40 -28.44
CA SER A 385 4.12 -9.85 -27.79
C SER A 385 4.13 -11.38 -27.64
N THR A 386 5.29 -11.98 -27.80
CA THR A 386 5.51 -13.40 -27.55
C THR A 386 6.06 -13.67 -26.14
N ALA A 387 6.27 -12.62 -25.34
CA ALA A 387 6.71 -12.76 -23.97
C ALA A 387 5.68 -13.58 -23.15
N PRO A 388 6.12 -14.58 -22.37
CA PRO A 388 5.20 -15.49 -21.66
C PRO A 388 4.16 -14.79 -20.77
N LYS A 389 4.55 -13.70 -20.10
CA LYS A 389 3.65 -12.90 -19.27
C LYS A 389 2.56 -12.23 -20.10
N ALA A 390 2.92 -11.60 -21.23
CA ALA A 390 1.96 -10.96 -22.13
C ALA A 390 0.98 -11.98 -22.74
N VAL A 391 1.49 -13.10 -23.24
CA VAL A 391 0.66 -14.19 -23.78
C VAL A 391 -0.35 -14.68 -22.72
N ARG A 392 0.11 -14.91 -21.50
CA ARG A 392 -0.77 -15.33 -20.39
C ARG A 392 -1.82 -14.26 -20.06
N HIS A 393 -1.42 -12.99 -19.99
CA HIS A 393 -2.28 -11.87 -19.69
C HIS A 393 -3.47 -11.80 -20.66
N TYR A 394 -3.21 -11.72 -21.95
CA TYR A 394 -4.26 -11.61 -22.98
C TYR A 394 -5.08 -12.89 -23.13
N ALA A 395 -4.48 -14.07 -22.88
CA ALA A 395 -5.21 -15.34 -22.91
C ALA A 395 -6.27 -15.42 -21.80
N ASN A 396 -6.08 -14.69 -20.69
CA ASN A 396 -6.95 -14.71 -19.53
C ASN A 396 -7.76 -13.42 -19.33
N SER A 397 -7.97 -12.64 -20.39
CA SER A 397 -8.79 -11.44 -20.33
C SER A 397 -10.26 -11.76 -19.98
N PRO A 398 -10.91 -10.97 -19.10
CA PRO A 398 -12.26 -11.27 -18.58
C PRO A 398 -13.33 -11.54 -19.63
N HIS A 399 -13.30 -10.86 -20.78
CA HIS A 399 -14.26 -11.05 -21.86
C HIS A 399 -14.31 -12.50 -22.39
N LYS A 400 -13.26 -13.28 -22.19
CA LYS A 400 -13.20 -14.70 -22.58
C LYS A 400 -13.98 -15.62 -21.64
N LEU A 401 -14.44 -15.10 -20.49
CA LEU A 401 -15.15 -15.84 -19.45
C LEU A 401 -16.66 -15.57 -19.41
N VAL A 402 -17.18 -14.73 -20.29
CA VAL A 402 -18.59 -14.28 -20.25
C VAL A 402 -19.60 -15.42 -20.32
N THR A 403 -19.26 -16.54 -20.95
CA THR A 403 -20.13 -17.73 -21.00
C THR A 403 -20.38 -18.35 -19.63
N ASN A 404 -19.57 -18.02 -18.64
CA ASN A 404 -19.68 -18.50 -17.26
C ASN A 404 -20.39 -17.49 -16.34
N TRP A 405 -20.78 -16.33 -16.85
CA TRP A 405 -21.42 -15.29 -16.04
C TRP A 405 -22.90 -15.59 -15.81
N HIS A 406 -23.27 -15.86 -14.58
CA HIS A 406 -24.63 -16.19 -14.16
C HIS A 406 -25.16 -15.30 -13.03
N THR A 407 -24.26 -14.54 -12.40
CA THR A 407 -24.56 -13.70 -11.24
C THR A 407 -24.86 -12.28 -11.70
N PRO A 408 -25.87 -11.59 -11.11
CA PRO A 408 -26.16 -10.21 -11.44
C PRO A 408 -24.96 -9.30 -11.34
N LEU A 409 -24.72 -8.51 -12.36
CA LEU A 409 -23.62 -7.57 -12.48
C LEU A 409 -24.16 -6.17 -12.79
N MET A 410 -23.73 -5.18 -12.00
CA MET A 410 -23.92 -3.77 -12.28
C MET A 410 -22.62 -3.17 -12.83
N VAL A 411 -22.70 -2.50 -13.96
CA VAL A 411 -21.57 -1.79 -14.58
C VAL A 411 -21.78 -0.29 -14.44
N ILE A 412 -20.77 0.42 -13.92
CA ILE A 412 -20.74 1.87 -13.79
C ILE A 412 -19.49 2.37 -14.51
N HIS A 413 -19.64 3.33 -15.43
CA HIS A 413 -18.49 3.84 -16.17
C HIS A 413 -18.65 5.35 -16.48
N GLY A 414 -17.55 6.09 -16.36
CA GLY A 414 -17.50 7.49 -16.72
C GLY A 414 -17.40 7.66 -18.24
N GLY A 415 -18.26 8.54 -18.83
CA GLY A 415 -18.27 8.75 -20.27
C GLY A 415 -17.03 9.45 -20.85
N ILE A 416 -16.16 9.99 -20.00
CA ILE A 416 -14.90 10.69 -20.37
C ILE A 416 -13.75 10.08 -19.55
N ASP A 417 -13.68 8.76 -19.52
CA ASP A 417 -12.58 8.03 -18.92
C ASP A 417 -11.56 7.67 -20.02
N PHE A 418 -10.35 8.23 -19.95
CA PHE A 418 -9.28 7.94 -20.92
C PHE A 418 -8.29 6.89 -20.39
N ARG A 419 -8.38 6.55 -19.10
CA ARG A 419 -7.53 5.54 -18.48
C ARG A 419 -8.07 4.15 -18.72
N VAL A 420 -9.32 3.92 -18.31
CA VAL A 420 -10.09 2.76 -18.70
C VAL A 420 -11.25 3.28 -19.57
N PRO A 421 -11.12 3.23 -20.89
CA PRO A 421 -12.11 3.84 -21.78
C PRO A 421 -13.53 3.31 -21.57
N VAL A 422 -14.52 4.16 -21.77
CA VAL A 422 -15.95 3.84 -21.55
C VAL A 422 -16.41 2.60 -22.34
N ASP A 423 -15.75 2.35 -23.46
CA ASP A 423 -16.04 1.19 -24.32
C ASP A 423 -15.85 -0.15 -23.60
N GLU A 424 -14.98 -0.20 -22.61
CA GLU A 424 -14.79 -1.38 -21.74
C GLU A 424 -16.09 -1.70 -20.97
N GLY A 425 -16.73 -0.69 -20.40
CA GLY A 425 -18.01 -0.84 -19.70
C GLY A 425 -19.19 -1.04 -20.65
N MET A 426 -19.13 -0.51 -21.86
CA MET A 426 -20.18 -0.71 -22.86
C MET A 426 -20.15 -2.10 -23.51
N ALA A 427 -18.97 -2.71 -23.55
CA ALA A 427 -18.77 -4.05 -24.10
C ALA A 427 -19.13 -5.15 -23.11
N ALA A 428 -19.01 -4.89 -21.81
CA ALA A 428 -19.35 -5.82 -20.74
C ALA A 428 -20.87 -5.93 -20.54
#